data_797fed3d3d1ac64197b8b1fa26bb7758
#
_entry.id   797fed3d3d1ac64197b8b1fa26bb7758
#
_cell.length_a   1.000
_cell.length_b   1.000
_cell.length_c   1.000
_cell.angle_alpha   90.00
_cell.angle_beta   90.00
_cell.angle_gamma   90.00
#
_symmetry.space_group_name_H-M   'P 1'
#
loop_
_entity.id
_entity.type
_entity.pdbx_description
1 polymer ?
#
loop_
_entity_poly.entity_id
_entity_poly.type
_entity_poly.pdbx_seq_one_letter_code
_entity_poly.pdbx_strand_id
1 'polypeptide(L)'
;TALTGVEAISNGVPAFRKPKSANAASTLVMLGVLSVTMFMSITILALVTKVKVTEFNSDLIGLPAGEDQKTVIAQIAQAVFSNFPPMFIFVSTVTALILVLAANTAFNGFPVLGSILAQDSYLPRQLHNRGDRLAFSNGIVTLAFLAMILVIVFKASVTALIQLYIVGVFISFTLSQLGMIRHWTRLLRVEEDPTVRRSYQNRRIVNAIGFMMTGSVLIIVLATKFTR
;
A
#
# COMPACT_ATOMS: atom_id res chain seq x y z
N THR A 1 -1.77 2.29 4.33
CA THR A 1 -1.65 0.86 4.68
C THR A 1 -2.77 0.00 4.11
N ALA A 2 -4.03 0.45 4.05
CA ALA A 2 -5.14 -0.33 3.47
C ALA A 2 -4.90 -0.73 1.99
N LEU A 3 -4.15 0.07 1.24
CA LEU A 3 -3.85 -0.16 -0.18
C LEU A 3 -2.68 -1.14 -0.41
N THR A 4 -1.85 -1.43 0.58
CA THR A 4 -0.66 -2.29 0.46
C THR A 4 -1.03 -3.72 0.03
N GLY A 5 -2.14 -4.25 0.55
CA GLY A 5 -2.65 -5.57 0.16
C GLY A 5 -3.14 -5.65 -1.29
N VAL A 6 -3.72 -4.56 -1.82
CA VAL A 6 -4.18 -4.49 -3.21
C VAL A 6 -3.02 -4.66 -4.18
N GLU A 7 -1.90 -3.98 -3.91
CA GLU A 7 -0.69 -4.11 -4.72
C GLU A 7 -0.12 -5.53 -4.70
N ALA A 8 -0.02 -6.13 -3.51
CA ALA A 8 0.49 -7.49 -3.36
C ALA A 8 -0.34 -8.53 -4.13
N ILE A 9 -1.67 -8.41 -4.12
CA ILE A 9 -2.57 -9.31 -4.84
C ILE A 9 -2.48 -9.07 -6.35
N SER A 10 -2.48 -7.81 -6.81
CA SER A 10 -2.42 -7.50 -8.24
C SER A 10 -1.10 -7.94 -8.88
N ASN A 11 0.02 -7.75 -8.21
CA ASN A 11 1.32 -8.23 -8.65
C ASN A 11 1.46 -9.76 -8.54
N GLY A 12 0.74 -10.39 -7.60
CA GLY A 12 0.74 -11.83 -7.35
C GLY A 12 -0.20 -12.64 -8.24
N VAL A 13 -0.98 -12.03 -9.15
CA VAL A 13 -1.93 -12.76 -10.03
C VAL A 13 -1.32 -13.97 -10.74
N PRO A 14 -0.08 -13.94 -11.27
CA PRO A 14 0.54 -15.10 -11.90
C PRO A 14 0.69 -16.32 -10.98
N ALA A 15 0.79 -16.11 -9.67
CA ALA A 15 0.96 -17.18 -8.67
C ALA A 15 -0.37 -17.84 -8.23
N PHE A 16 -1.53 -17.24 -8.56
CA PHE A 16 -2.83 -17.81 -8.19
C PHE A 16 -3.13 -19.10 -8.95
N ARG A 17 -3.92 -19.99 -8.31
CA ARG A 17 -4.48 -21.18 -8.98
C ARG A 17 -5.44 -20.76 -10.08
N LYS A 18 -5.58 -21.60 -11.12
CA LYS A 18 -6.56 -21.37 -12.19
C LYS A 18 -8.00 -21.52 -11.67
N PRO A 19 -8.91 -20.66 -12.09
CA PRO A 19 -8.77 -19.49 -12.96
C PRO A 19 -8.16 -18.29 -12.21
N LYS A 20 -6.93 -17.89 -12.60
CA LYS A 20 -6.09 -16.94 -11.85
C LYS A 20 -6.76 -15.60 -11.61
N SER A 21 -7.34 -15.00 -12.66
CA SER A 21 -7.97 -13.67 -12.58
C SER A 21 -9.21 -13.66 -11.70
N ALA A 22 -10.03 -14.71 -11.75
CA ALA A 22 -11.23 -14.82 -10.92
C ALA A 22 -10.86 -14.98 -9.43
N ASN A 23 -9.88 -15.85 -9.13
CA ASN A 23 -9.42 -16.06 -7.76
C ASN A 23 -8.76 -14.81 -7.18
N ALA A 24 -7.95 -14.10 -7.97
CA ALA A 24 -7.37 -12.83 -7.56
C ALA A 24 -8.46 -11.75 -7.31
N ALA A 25 -9.46 -11.66 -8.18
CA ALA A 25 -10.57 -10.72 -8.01
C ALA A 25 -11.39 -11.03 -6.75
N SER A 26 -11.71 -12.29 -6.48
CA SER A 26 -12.39 -12.72 -5.25
C SER A 26 -11.59 -12.36 -4.00
N THR A 27 -10.27 -12.58 -4.03
CA THR A 27 -9.37 -12.22 -2.92
C THR A 27 -9.32 -10.70 -2.71
N LEU A 28 -9.32 -9.91 -3.80
CA LEU A 28 -9.38 -8.43 -3.71
C LEU A 28 -10.70 -7.94 -3.10
N VAL A 29 -11.83 -8.53 -3.47
CA VAL A 29 -13.13 -8.18 -2.88
C VAL A 29 -13.14 -8.50 -1.39
N MET A 30 -12.67 -9.70 -1.01
CA MET A 30 -12.58 -10.10 0.39
C MET A 30 -11.67 -9.16 1.18
N LEU A 31 -10.50 -8.81 0.63
CA LEU A 31 -9.60 -7.82 1.24
C LEU A 31 -10.30 -6.47 1.43
N GLY A 32 -11.02 -6.00 0.40
CA GLY A 32 -11.76 -4.73 0.46
C GLY A 32 -12.80 -4.73 1.57
N VAL A 33 -13.63 -5.76 1.64
CA VAL A 33 -14.65 -5.90 2.68
C VAL A 33 -14.03 -5.92 4.07
N LEU A 34 -12.99 -6.75 4.29
CA LEU A 34 -12.30 -6.83 5.57
C LEU A 34 -11.65 -5.49 5.96
N SER A 35 -10.96 -4.83 5.02
CA SER A 35 -10.31 -3.54 5.27
C SER A 35 -11.30 -2.44 5.63
N VAL A 36 -12.42 -2.35 4.91
CA VAL A 36 -13.47 -1.37 5.22
C VAL A 36 -14.11 -1.66 6.59
N THR A 37 -14.44 -2.92 6.87
CA THR A 37 -15.03 -3.31 8.16
C THR A 37 -14.08 -3.00 9.32
N MET A 38 -12.81 -3.35 9.19
CA MET A 38 -11.79 -3.05 10.22
C MET A 38 -11.61 -1.53 10.41
N PHE A 39 -11.54 -0.78 9.31
CA PHE A 39 -11.40 0.68 9.37
C PHE A 39 -12.59 1.33 10.07
N MET A 40 -13.81 0.93 9.73
CA MET A 40 -15.03 1.42 10.38
C MET A 40 -15.04 1.08 11.86
N SER A 41 -14.68 -0.15 12.22
CA SER A 41 -14.63 -0.59 13.63
C SER A 41 -13.61 0.21 14.44
N ILE A 42 -12.39 0.43 13.89
CA ILE A 42 -11.36 1.24 14.55
C ILE A 42 -11.84 2.69 14.70
N THR A 43 -12.49 3.25 13.67
CA THR A 43 -13.02 4.62 13.70
C THR A 43 -14.09 4.77 14.79
N ILE A 44 -15.03 3.82 14.88
CA ILE A 44 -16.04 3.82 15.93
C ILE A 44 -15.39 3.73 17.33
N LEU A 45 -14.44 2.82 17.50
CA LEU A 45 -13.70 2.69 18.76
C LEU A 45 -12.95 3.97 19.13
N ALA A 46 -12.29 4.62 18.16
CA ALA A 46 -11.58 5.87 18.39
C ALA A 46 -12.52 7.00 18.83
N LEU A 47 -13.74 7.08 18.24
CA LEU A 47 -14.76 8.04 18.64
C LEU A 47 -15.28 7.77 20.06
N VAL A 48 -15.59 6.50 20.38
CA VAL A 48 -16.10 6.10 21.70
C VAL A 48 -15.04 6.31 22.79
N THR A 49 -13.78 5.99 22.51
CA THR A 49 -12.67 6.14 23.47
C THR A 49 -12.10 7.57 23.48
N LYS A 50 -12.64 8.48 22.65
CA LYS A 50 -12.22 9.90 22.56
C LYS A 50 -10.72 10.06 22.31
N VAL A 51 -10.16 9.21 21.46
CA VAL A 51 -8.75 9.26 21.08
C VAL A 51 -8.44 10.62 20.43
N LYS A 52 -7.35 11.26 20.86
CA LYS A 52 -6.84 12.52 20.31
C LYS A 52 -5.49 12.25 19.66
N VAL A 53 -5.39 12.64 18.40
CA VAL A 53 -4.16 12.56 17.60
C VAL A 53 -3.99 13.86 16.84
N THR A 54 -2.78 14.40 16.85
CA THR A 54 -2.40 15.61 16.11
C THR A 54 -1.19 15.32 15.23
N GLU A 55 -0.95 16.15 14.25
CA GLU A 55 0.22 16.02 13.36
C GLU A 55 1.52 16.35 14.11
N PHE A 56 1.47 17.27 15.06
CA PHE A 56 2.61 17.71 15.88
C PHE A 56 2.34 17.44 17.36
N ASN A 57 3.34 16.88 18.06
CA ASN A 57 3.24 16.63 19.50
C ASN A 57 2.98 17.91 20.33
N SER A 58 3.44 19.07 19.82
CA SER A 58 3.22 20.39 20.43
C SER A 58 1.76 20.80 20.54
N ASP A 59 0.90 20.23 19.70
CA ASP A 59 -0.53 20.61 19.66
C ASP A 59 -1.37 19.85 20.69
N LEU A 60 -0.76 18.88 21.37
CA LEU A 60 -1.40 18.10 22.43
C LEU A 60 -1.16 18.74 23.81
N ILE A 61 -2.21 19.30 24.39
CA ILE A 61 -2.18 19.82 25.77
C ILE A 61 -2.11 18.63 26.75
N GLY A 62 -1.07 18.62 27.58
CA GLY A 62 -0.90 17.58 28.64
C GLY A 62 0.02 16.43 28.25
N LEU A 63 0.68 16.48 27.09
CA LEU A 63 1.77 15.57 26.78
C LEU A 63 3.05 16.08 27.49
N PRO A 64 3.76 15.22 28.29
CA PRO A 64 5.02 15.62 28.90
C PRO A 64 6.07 16.03 27.86
N ALA A 65 6.88 17.02 28.16
CA ALA A 65 7.92 17.49 27.25
C ALA A 65 8.93 16.34 26.98
N GLY A 66 9.11 15.99 25.72
CA GLY A 66 10.01 14.93 25.29
C GLY A 66 9.38 13.55 25.11
N GLU A 67 8.08 13.40 25.38
CA GLU A 67 7.35 12.16 25.05
C GLU A 67 6.65 12.28 23.69
N ASP A 68 6.70 11.19 22.92
CA ASP A 68 5.94 11.07 21.67
C ASP A 68 4.50 10.61 21.96
N GLN A 69 3.56 11.13 21.16
CA GLN A 69 2.19 10.68 21.24
C GLN A 69 2.06 9.20 20.89
N LYS A 70 1.24 8.50 21.66
CA LYS A 70 0.93 7.08 21.40
C LYS A 70 0.13 6.97 20.11
N THR A 71 0.36 5.90 19.35
CA THR A 71 -0.43 5.61 18.14
C THR A 71 -1.91 5.44 18.46
N VAL A 72 -2.80 5.67 17.49
CA VAL A 72 -4.26 5.49 17.65
C VAL A 72 -4.60 4.11 18.23
N ILE A 73 -3.99 3.06 17.68
CA ILE A 73 -4.21 1.68 18.14
C ILE A 73 -3.79 1.51 19.59
N ALA A 74 -2.65 2.08 19.99
CA ALA A 74 -2.17 1.99 21.38
C ALA A 74 -3.09 2.76 22.34
N GLN A 75 -3.60 3.93 21.96
CA GLN A 75 -4.55 4.70 22.76
C GLN A 75 -5.89 3.95 22.94
N ILE A 76 -6.43 3.38 21.84
CA ILE A 76 -7.64 2.55 21.89
C ILE A 76 -7.40 1.34 22.79
N ALA A 77 -6.30 0.61 22.61
CA ALA A 77 -5.98 -0.56 23.42
C ALA A 77 -5.84 -0.21 24.91
N GLN A 78 -5.20 0.92 25.22
CA GLN A 78 -5.08 1.40 26.58
C GLN A 78 -6.44 1.76 27.22
N ALA A 79 -7.34 2.39 26.46
CA ALA A 79 -8.67 2.74 26.92
C ALA A 79 -9.56 1.50 27.13
N VAL A 80 -9.54 0.57 26.18
CA VAL A 80 -10.37 -0.66 26.23
C VAL A 80 -9.88 -1.63 27.31
N PHE A 81 -8.57 -1.77 27.44
CA PHE A 81 -7.94 -2.71 28.38
C PHE A 81 -7.36 -2.05 29.63
N SER A 82 -7.90 -0.88 30.02
CA SER A 82 -7.47 -0.14 31.24
C SER A 82 -7.44 -1.01 32.50
N ASN A 83 -8.38 -1.94 32.63
CA ASN A 83 -8.50 -2.84 33.77
C ASN A 83 -7.70 -4.15 33.61
N PHE A 84 -7.06 -4.39 32.47
CA PHE A 84 -6.30 -5.60 32.18
C PHE A 84 -5.01 -5.31 31.41
N PRO A 85 -3.97 -4.78 32.07
CA PRO A 85 -2.71 -4.39 31.43
C PRO A 85 -2.04 -5.44 30.53
N PRO A 86 -2.07 -6.76 30.85
CA PRO A 86 -1.46 -7.76 29.98
C PRO A 86 -2.00 -7.76 28.55
N MET A 87 -3.30 -7.44 28.37
CA MET A 87 -3.90 -7.39 27.05
C MET A 87 -3.41 -6.19 26.23
N PHE A 88 -3.15 -5.05 26.88
CA PHE A 88 -2.51 -3.91 26.23
C PHE A 88 -1.13 -4.30 25.65
N ILE A 89 -0.30 -4.98 26.46
CA ILE A 89 1.02 -5.46 26.04
C ILE A 89 0.89 -6.44 24.86
N PHE A 90 -0.05 -7.37 24.97
CA PHE A 90 -0.33 -8.35 23.90
C PHE A 90 -0.70 -7.66 22.59
N VAL A 91 -1.67 -6.73 22.60
CA VAL A 91 -2.09 -5.99 21.39
C VAL A 91 -0.93 -5.19 20.81
N SER A 92 -0.15 -4.52 21.64
CA SER A 92 1.03 -3.74 21.19
C SER A 92 2.08 -4.64 20.53
N THR A 93 2.37 -5.79 21.13
CA THR A 93 3.32 -6.77 20.59
C THR A 93 2.84 -7.35 19.27
N VAL A 94 1.56 -7.75 19.17
CA VAL A 94 0.98 -8.26 17.93
C VAL A 94 1.00 -7.20 16.83
N THR A 95 0.70 -5.95 17.17
CA THR A 95 0.78 -4.83 16.22
C THR A 95 2.21 -4.64 15.69
N ALA A 96 3.21 -4.70 16.55
CA ALA A 96 4.61 -4.62 16.14
C ALA A 96 5.00 -5.80 15.22
N LEU A 97 4.59 -7.02 15.54
CA LEU A 97 4.82 -8.20 14.70
C LEU A 97 4.17 -8.06 13.32
N ILE A 98 2.93 -7.54 13.24
CA ILE A 98 2.25 -7.28 11.98
C ILE A 98 3.04 -6.28 11.12
N LEU A 99 3.61 -5.24 11.71
CA LEU A 99 4.44 -4.27 10.99
C LEU A 99 5.72 -4.91 10.43
N VAL A 100 6.36 -5.80 11.19
CA VAL A 100 7.53 -6.57 10.70
C VAL A 100 7.14 -7.47 9.52
N LEU A 101 5.99 -8.17 9.61
CA LEU A 101 5.49 -8.99 8.51
C LEU A 101 5.14 -8.16 7.27
N ALA A 102 4.56 -6.97 7.48
CA ALA A 102 4.27 -6.05 6.38
C ALA A 102 5.55 -5.58 5.66
N ALA A 103 6.61 -5.26 6.41
CA ALA A 103 7.91 -4.94 5.84
C ALA A 103 8.50 -6.12 5.04
N ASN A 104 8.39 -7.36 5.54
CA ASN A 104 8.84 -8.55 4.84
C ASN A 104 8.16 -8.73 3.47
N THR A 105 6.92 -8.30 3.31
CA THR A 105 6.20 -8.36 2.03
C THR A 105 6.90 -7.53 0.95
N ALA A 106 7.45 -6.36 1.29
CA ALA A 106 8.21 -5.53 0.37
C ALA A 106 9.50 -6.21 -0.11
N PHE A 107 10.18 -6.95 0.77
CA PHE A 107 11.39 -7.71 0.44
C PHE A 107 11.12 -8.92 -0.46
N ASN A 108 9.89 -9.38 -0.57
CA ASN A 108 9.47 -10.38 -1.55
C ASN A 108 9.02 -9.73 -2.87
N GLY A 109 8.20 -8.67 -2.80
CA GLY A 109 7.57 -8.05 -3.96
C GLY A 109 8.55 -7.26 -4.83
N PHE A 110 9.35 -6.40 -4.26
CA PHE A 110 10.28 -5.53 -4.99
C PHE A 110 11.31 -6.31 -5.82
N PRO A 111 12.01 -7.34 -5.29
CA PRO A 111 12.99 -8.07 -6.09
C PRO A 111 12.37 -8.80 -7.30
N VAL A 112 11.16 -9.32 -7.16
CA VAL A 112 10.45 -9.97 -8.27
C VAL A 112 10.08 -8.96 -9.35
N LEU A 113 9.50 -7.82 -8.99
CA LEU A 113 9.18 -6.74 -9.94
C LEU A 113 10.44 -6.15 -10.55
N GLY A 114 11.49 -5.92 -9.76
CA GLY A 114 12.79 -5.46 -10.24
C GLY A 114 13.41 -6.42 -11.26
N SER A 115 13.26 -7.73 -11.05
CA SER A 115 13.71 -8.74 -11.99
C SER A 115 12.96 -8.68 -13.32
N ILE A 116 11.64 -8.50 -13.30
CA ILE A 116 10.82 -8.37 -14.53
C ILE A 116 11.22 -7.10 -15.30
N LEU A 117 11.36 -5.97 -14.62
CA LEU A 117 11.78 -4.71 -15.23
C LEU A 117 13.21 -4.78 -15.79
N ALA A 118 14.09 -5.55 -15.15
CA ALA A 118 15.44 -5.78 -15.65
C ALA A 118 15.46 -6.68 -16.91
N GLN A 119 14.53 -7.65 -17.02
CA GLN A 119 14.31 -8.44 -18.23
C GLN A 119 13.87 -7.55 -19.40
N ASP A 120 12.96 -6.63 -19.12
CA ASP A 120 12.43 -5.66 -20.10
C ASP A 120 13.39 -4.48 -20.36
N SER A 121 14.63 -4.53 -19.84
CA SER A 121 15.69 -3.53 -20.01
C SER A 121 15.39 -2.14 -19.42
N TYR A 122 14.42 -2.02 -18.50
CA TYR A 122 14.14 -0.79 -17.75
C TYR A 122 15.02 -0.62 -16.52
N LEU A 123 15.59 -1.72 -15.99
CA LEU A 123 16.49 -1.72 -14.83
C LEU A 123 17.79 -2.48 -15.15
N PRO A 124 18.88 -2.25 -14.38
CA PRO A 124 20.13 -2.96 -14.55
C PRO A 124 19.96 -4.47 -14.49
N ARG A 125 20.64 -5.20 -15.40
CA ARG A 125 20.55 -6.67 -15.49
C ARG A 125 20.93 -7.42 -14.21
N GLN A 126 21.72 -6.80 -13.33
CA GLN A 126 22.11 -7.36 -12.04
C GLN A 126 20.91 -7.71 -11.15
N LEU A 127 19.77 -7.01 -11.31
CA LEU A 127 18.54 -7.26 -10.56
C LEU A 127 17.77 -8.50 -11.07
N HIS A 128 18.08 -8.98 -12.28
CA HIS A 128 17.48 -10.20 -12.84
C HIS A 128 18.20 -11.47 -12.38
N ASN A 129 19.49 -11.37 -12.02
CA ASN A 129 20.28 -12.54 -11.65
C ASN A 129 19.82 -13.08 -10.29
N ARG A 130 19.53 -14.37 -10.26
CA ARG A 130 19.30 -15.11 -9.01
C ARG A 130 20.66 -15.51 -8.41
N GLY A 131 20.81 -15.24 -7.12
CA GLY A 131 21.98 -15.73 -6.37
C GLY A 131 21.95 -17.26 -6.14
N ASP A 132 22.97 -17.77 -5.49
CA ASP A 132 23.16 -19.21 -5.24
C ASP A 132 21.98 -19.88 -4.50
N ARG A 133 21.20 -19.10 -3.74
CA ARG A 133 19.98 -19.57 -3.05
C ARG A 133 18.70 -19.39 -3.85
N LEU A 134 18.79 -19.20 -5.16
CA LEU A 134 17.67 -18.94 -6.08
C LEU A 134 16.83 -17.71 -5.72
N ALA A 135 17.34 -16.83 -4.85
CA ALA A 135 16.73 -15.58 -4.45
C ALA A 135 17.33 -14.40 -5.25
N PHE A 136 16.55 -13.35 -5.44
CA PHE A 136 17.03 -12.10 -6.06
C PHE A 136 17.78 -11.24 -5.04
N SER A 137 18.94 -11.73 -4.58
CA SER A 137 19.72 -11.10 -3.49
C SER A 137 20.07 -9.64 -3.78
N ASN A 138 20.41 -9.31 -5.02
CA ASN A 138 20.72 -7.94 -5.43
C ASN A 138 19.50 -7.00 -5.26
N GLY A 139 18.30 -7.49 -5.57
CA GLY A 139 17.06 -6.74 -5.35
C GLY A 139 16.80 -6.48 -3.87
N ILE A 140 17.01 -7.48 -3.02
CA ILE A 140 16.86 -7.34 -1.56
C ILE A 140 17.85 -6.30 -1.00
N VAL A 141 19.12 -6.39 -1.38
CA VAL A 141 20.17 -5.47 -0.93
C VAL A 141 19.88 -4.05 -1.42
N THR A 142 19.49 -3.90 -2.68
CA THR A 142 19.10 -2.59 -3.25
C THR A 142 17.94 -1.97 -2.49
N LEU A 143 16.88 -2.75 -2.21
CA LEU A 143 15.74 -2.26 -1.43
C LEU A 143 16.15 -1.84 -0.02
N ALA A 144 16.93 -2.67 0.66
CA ALA A 144 17.43 -2.37 2.02
C ALA A 144 18.25 -1.08 2.05
N PHE A 145 19.14 -0.90 1.07
CA PHE A 145 19.96 0.30 0.95
C PHE A 145 19.13 1.56 0.70
N LEU A 146 18.18 1.50 -0.25
CA LEU A 146 17.27 2.62 -0.51
C LEU A 146 16.39 2.95 0.68
N ALA A 147 15.86 1.94 1.37
CA ALA A 147 15.07 2.13 2.58
C ALA A 147 15.88 2.79 3.69
N MET A 148 17.15 2.38 3.89
CA MET A 148 18.06 2.99 4.86
C MET A 148 18.31 4.47 4.55
N ILE A 149 18.56 4.81 3.27
CA ILE A 149 18.72 6.21 2.85
C ILE A 149 17.47 7.02 3.19
N LEU A 150 16.27 6.51 2.87
CA LEU A 150 15.03 7.21 3.17
C LEU A 150 14.85 7.44 4.68
N VAL A 151 15.12 6.43 5.50
CA VAL A 151 15.02 6.57 6.97
C VAL A 151 15.98 7.65 7.49
N ILE A 152 17.22 7.70 6.97
CA ILE A 152 18.22 8.70 7.37
C ILE A 152 17.81 10.10 6.90
N VAL A 153 17.43 10.26 5.62
CA VAL A 153 17.04 11.55 5.02
C VAL A 153 15.85 12.15 5.73
N PHE A 154 14.84 11.34 6.02
CA PHE A 154 13.61 11.77 6.70
C PHE A 154 13.69 11.69 8.23
N LYS A 155 14.92 11.44 8.79
CA LYS A 155 15.17 11.37 10.24
C LYS A 155 14.19 10.43 10.96
N ALA A 156 13.85 9.29 10.34
CA ALA A 156 12.88 8.31 10.81
C ALA A 156 11.46 8.89 11.06
N SER A 157 11.11 10.04 10.49
CA SER A 157 9.78 10.63 10.60
C SER A 157 8.75 9.77 9.87
N VAL A 158 7.91 9.05 10.63
CA VAL A 158 6.87 8.18 10.09
C VAL A 158 5.86 8.99 9.26
N THR A 159 5.48 10.18 9.71
CA THR A 159 4.54 11.06 9.01
C THR A 159 5.07 11.47 7.63
N ALA A 160 6.33 11.89 7.54
CA ALA A 160 6.93 12.29 6.26
C ALA A 160 7.10 11.09 5.30
N LEU A 161 7.50 9.93 5.82
CA LEU A 161 7.63 8.71 5.03
C LEU A 161 6.27 8.20 4.51
N ILE A 162 5.22 8.29 5.32
CA ILE A 162 3.85 7.94 4.87
C ILE A 162 3.37 8.89 3.77
N GLN A 163 3.66 10.18 3.87
CA GLN A 163 3.29 11.14 2.81
C GLN A 163 3.98 10.81 1.49
N LEU A 164 5.28 10.53 1.52
CA LEU A 164 6.04 10.09 0.34
C LEU A 164 5.46 8.79 -0.25
N TYR A 165 5.14 7.82 0.61
CA TYR A 165 4.53 6.55 0.21
C TYR A 165 3.18 6.77 -0.50
N ILE A 166 2.30 7.61 0.07
CA ILE A 166 0.98 7.90 -0.51
C ILE A 166 1.13 8.47 -1.93
N VAL A 167 2.01 9.45 -2.12
CA VAL A 167 2.27 10.03 -3.45
C VAL A 167 2.76 8.96 -4.42
N GLY A 168 3.75 8.15 -4.04
CA GLY A 168 4.29 7.09 -4.89
C GLY A 168 3.22 6.07 -5.31
N VAL A 169 2.39 5.64 -4.37
CA VAL A 169 1.30 4.67 -4.63
C VAL A 169 0.25 5.25 -5.59
N PHE A 170 -0.20 6.49 -5.38
CA PHE A 170 -1.19 7.09 -6.25
C PHE A 170 -0.65 7.43 -7.65
N ILE A 171 0.64 7.79 -7.78
CA ILE A 171 1.29 7.89 -9.09
C ILE A 171 1.27 6.53 -9.80
N SER A 172 1.69 5.47 -9.11
CA SER A 172 1.73 4.11 -9.66
C SER A 172 0.34 3.65 -10.12
N PHE A 173 -0.67 3.81 -9.27
CA PHE A 173 -2.04 3.42 -9.62
C PHE A 173 -2.59 4.24 -10.79
N THR A 174 -2.38 5.55 -10.81
CA THR A 174 -2.86 6.42 -11.89
C THR A 174 -2.20 6.04 -13.23
N LEU A 175 -0.88 5.80 -13.23
CA LEU A 175 -0.17 5.36 -14.43
C LEU A 175 -0.61 3.97 -14.89
N SER A 176 -0.86 3.05 -13.95
CA SER A 176 -1.38 1.71 -14.26
C SER A 176 -2.76 1.78 -14.93
N GLN A 177 -3.68 2.57 -14.38
CA GLN A 177 -5.00 2.77 -14.98
C GLN A 177 -4.91 3.40 -16.37
N LEU A 178 -4.04 4.39 -16.55
CA LEU A 178 -3.80 5.01 -17.87
C LEU A 178 -3.23 3.99 -18.88
N GLY A 179 -2.31 3.15 -18.44
CA GLY A 179 -1.75 2.06 -19.25
C GLY A 179 -2.84 1.09 -19.71
N MET A 180 -3.75 0.70 -18.80
CA MET A 180 -4.87 -0.18 -19.12
C MET A 180 -5.88 0.46 -20.04
N ILE A 181 -6.19 1.75 -19.91
CA ILE A 181 -7.06 2.48 -20.84
C ILE A 181 -6.46 2.43 -22.26
N ARG A 182 -5.15 2.68 -22.39
CA ARG A 182 -4.45 2.60 -23.68
C ARG A 182 -4.46 1.18 -24.24
N HIS A 183 -4.28 0.17 -23.40
CA HIS A 183 -4.32 -1.24 -23.78
C HIS A 183 -5.70 -1.62 -24.35
N TRP A 184 -6.78 -1.35 -23.64
CA TRP A 184 -8.14 -1.63 -24.12
C TRP A 184 -8.49 -0.82 -25.37
N THR A 185 -8.03 0.42 -25.48
CA THR A 185 -8.23 1.26 -26.67
C THR A 185 -7.53 0.65 -27.89
N ARG A 186 -6.33 0.06 -27.72
CA ARG A 186 -5.62 -0.62 -28.81
C ARG A 186 -6.37 -1.88 -29.25
N LEU A 187 -6.82 -2.70 -28.31
CA LEU A 187 -7.59 -3.91 -28.63
C LEU A 187 -8.91 -3.58 -29.33
N LEU A 188 -9.60 -2.54 -28.91
CA LEU A 188 -10.84 -2.09 -29.55
C LEU A 188 -10.68 -1.64 -31.01
N ARG A 189 -9.46 -1.30 -31.46
CA ARG A 189 -9.18 -0.93 -32.86
C ARG A 189 -9.08 -2.14 -33.77
N VAL A 190 -8.73 -3.30 -33.23
CA VAL A 190 -8.43 -4.52 -34.01
C VAL A 190 -9.58 -5.54 -33.89
N GLU A 191 -10.36 -5.47 -32.82
CA GLU A 191 -11.43 -6.44 -32.55
C GLU A 191 -12.68 -6.17 -33.37
N GLU A 192 -13.16 -7.17 -34.08
CA GLU A 192 -14.36 -7.09 -34.96
C GLU A 192 -15.60 -7.68 -34.30
N ASP A 193 -15.44 -8.63 -33.36
CA ASP A 193 -16.59 -9.25 -32.68
C ASP A 193 -17.30 -8.26 -31.75
N PRO A 194 -18.59 -7.96 -31.98
CA PRO A 194 -19.36 -7.01 -31.17
C PRO A 194 -19.45 -7.38 -29.69
N THR A 195 -19.49 -8.68 -29.36
CA THR A 195 -19.60 -9.16 -27.98
C THR A 195 -18.32 -8.93 -27.20
N VAL A 196 -17.20 -9.23 -27.83
CA VAL A 196 -15.85 -8.99 -27.28
C VAL A 196 -15.57 -7.49 -27.15
N ARG A 197 -15.93 -6.69 -28.18
CA ARG A 197 -15.82 -5.22 -28.16
C ARG A 197 -16.56 -4.62 -26.98
N ARG A 198 -17.79 -5.06 -26.69
CA ARG A 198 -18.56 -4.58 -25.55
C ARG A 198 -17.86 -4.89 -24.22
N SER A 199 -17.27 -6.07 -24.09
CA SER A 199 -16.46 -6.44 -22.92
C SER A 199 -15.26 -5.51 -22.76
N TYR A 200 -14.50 -5.24 -23.83
CA TYR A 200 -13.36 -4.33 -23.79
C TYR A 200 -13.74 -2.87 -23.49
N GLN A 201 -14.88 -2.41 -24.00
CA GLN A 201 -15.43 -1.09 -23.66
C GLN A 201 -15.75 -0.97 -22.17
N ASN A 202 -16.43 -1.95 -21.59
CA ASN A 202 -16.75 -1.95 -20.16
C ASN A 202 -15.46 -1.92 -19.30
N ARG A 203 -14.46 -2.74 -19.64
CA ARG A 203 -13.17 -2.76 -18.95
C ARG A 203 -12.46 -1.42 -19.08
N ARG A 204 -12.49 -0.78 -20.25
CA ARG A 204 -11.91 0.56 -20.45
C ARG A 204 -12.60 1.62 -19.58
N ILE A 205 -13.95 1.58 -19.48
CA ILE A 205 -14.73 2.49 -18.63
C ILE A 205 -14.34 2.33 -17.16
N VAL A 206 -14.26 1.09 -16.67
CA VAL A 206 -13.84 0.81 -15.28
C VAL A 206 -12.45 1.39 -15.01
N ASN A 207 -11.49 1.18 -15.91
CA ASN A 207 -10.16 1.77 -15.76
C ASN A 207 -10.16 3.30 -15.88
N ALA A 208 -11.03 3.90 -16.70
CA ALA A 208 -11.17 5.35 -16.79
C ALA A 208 -11.74 5.96 -15.50
N ILE A 209 -12.73 5.32 -14.89
CA ILE A 209 -13.24 5.71 -13.56
C ILE A 209 -12.10 5.59 -12.51
N GLY A 210 -11.38 4.48 -12.50
CA GLY A 210 -10.24 4.28 -11.62
C GLY A 210 -9.16 5.35 -11.80
N PHE A 211 -8.85 5.71 -13.04
CA PHE A 211 -7.90 6.79 -13.38
C PHE A 211 -8.36 8.15 -12.82
N MET A 212 -9.63 8.50 -13.01
CA MET A 212 -10.18 9.74 -12.49
C MET A 212 -10.12 9.78 -10.95
N MET A 213 -10.51 8.69 -10.29
CA MET A 213 -10.48 8.62 -8.82
C MET A 213 -9.05 8.72 -8.28
N THR A 214 -8.13 7.90 -8.77
CA THR A 214 -6.74 7.91 -8.28
C THR A 214 -6.01 9.20 -8.63
N GLY A 215 -6.28 9.77 -9.81
CA GLY A 215 -5.73 11.06 -10.24
C GLY A 215 -6.25 12.23 -9.40
N SER A 216 -7.54 12.25 -9.08
CA SER A 216 -8.12 13.27 -8.20
C SER A 216 -7.49 13.22 -6.80
N VAL A 217 -7.34 12.02 -6.23
CA VAL A 217 -6.68 11.87 -4.92
C VAL A 217 -5.21 12.31 -5.00
N LEU A 218 -4.50 11.96 -6.07
CA LEU A 218 -3.11 12.40 -6.28
C LEU A 218 -3.00 13.93 -6.29
N ILE A 219 -3.87 14.61 -7.04
CA ILE A 219 -3.90 16.09 -7.10
C ILE A 219 -4.18 16.67 -5.72
N ILE A 220 -5.17 16.16 -5.00
CA ILE A 220 -5.51 16.62 -3.65
C ILE A 220 -4.32 16.45 -2.70
N VAL A 221 -3.67 15.29 -2.71
CA VAL A 221 -2.51 15.01 -1.86
C VAL A 221 -1.35 15.94 -2.18
N LEU A 222 -1.04 16.16 -3.47
CA LEU A 222 -0.01 17.09 -3.89
C LEU A 222 -0.34 18.52 -3.46
N ALA A 223 -1.58 18.99 -3.69
CA ALA A 223 -1.99 20.34 -3.32
C ALA A 223 -2.00 20.56 -1.81
N THR A 224 -2.38 19.58 -1.01
CA THR A 224 -2.51 19.73 0.45
C THR A 224 -1.21 19.53 1.22
N LYS A 225 -0.28 18.71 0.69
CA LYS A 225 0.92 18.29 1.42
C LYS A 225 2.21 18.98 0.92
N PHE A 226 2.23 19.51 -0.31
CA PHE A 226 3.42 20.12 -0.90
C PHE A 226 3.28 21.66 -1.11
N THR A 227 2.14 22.25 -0.78
CA THR A 227 1.93 23.71 -0.81
C THR A 227 2.10 24.38 0.56
N ARG A 228 2.50 23.64 1.59
CA ARG A 228 2.80 24.18 2.94
C ARG A 228 4.28 24.06 3.26
#